data_cd2f973917aab59f0e036f016b1bb4ff
#
_entry.id   cd2f973917aab59f0e036f016b1bb4ff
#
_cell.length_a   1.000
_cell.length_b   1.000
_cell.length_c   1.000
_cell.angle_alpha   90.00
_cell.angle_beta   90.00
_cell.angle_gamma   90.00
#
_symmetry.space_group_name_H-M   'P 1'
#
loop_
_entity.id
_entity.type
_entity.pdbx_description
1 polymer ?
#
loop_
_entity_poly.entity_id
_entity_poly.type
_entity_poly.pdbx_seq_one_letter_code
_entity_poly.pdbx_strand_id
1 'polypeptide(L)'
;MGLFNKIKNAFSKDKEVVKYDEGLSKTRREFATELSNLSRKYKNIDEDYFEELENILIMADIGVNTVMKFVDKLKHRVREEKITDSNVLKEIIVDELLIMYVDNGVMSSKINYNDNGPTVILFIGVNGVGKTTSIGKIAKKLINDGKKVLLAGGDTFRAGATEQLVEWGKKIDAPVVISKSKDPGAVIYDSIDKAIKEEYDVVLIDTAGRLQNKVNLMNELGKINNVIKKLIPDAPHETLLVVDATT
;
A
#
# COMPACT_ATOMS: atom_id res chain seq x y z
N MET A 1 -2.82 -29.53 1.37
CA MET A 1 -2.65 -28.41 0.38
C MET A 1 -2.75 -27.12 1.17
N GLY A 2 -1.63 -26.45 1.40
CA GLY A 2 -1.55 -25.25 2.25
C GLY A 2 -2.40 -24.10 1.69
N LEU A 3 -2.76 -23.17 2.57
CA LEU A 3 -3.50 -21.95 2.27
C LEU A 3 -2.84 -21.16 1.13
N PHE A 4 -1.52 -21.13 1.08
CA PHE A 4 -0.70 -20.54 0.04
C PHE A 4 -1.04 -21.06 -1.37
N ASN A 5 -1.19 -22.39 -1.53
CA ASN A 5 -1.55 -22.97 -2.83
C ASN A 5 -2.97 -22.63 -3.27
N LYS A 6 -3.92 -22.47 -2.33
CA LYS A 6 -5.27 -22.01 -2.63
C LYS A 6 -5.28 -20.55 -3.09
N ILE A 7 -4.52 -19.69 -2.42
CA ILE A 7 -4.39 -18.27 -2.77
C ILE A 7 -3.63 -18.12 -4.09
N LYS A 8 -2.51 -18.83 -4.28
CA LYS A 8 -1.76 -18.83 -5.53
C LYS A 8 -2.65 -19.21 -6.72
N ASN A 9 -3.50 -20.23 -6.58
CA ASN A 9 -4.41 -20.67 -7.62
C ASN A 9 -5.57 -19.68 -7.88
N ALA A 10 -5.98 -18.92 -6.88
CA ALA A 10 -7.00 -17.86 -7.04
C ALA A 10 -6.45 -16.66 -7.83
N PHE A 11 -5.18 -16.31 -7.65
CA PHE A 11 -4.53 -15.17 -8.31
C PHE A 11 -3.77 -15.55 -9.61
N SER A 12 -3.43 -16.82 -9.85
CA SER A 12 -2.59 -17.26 -10.98
C SER A 12 -3.23 -17.13 -12.37
N LYS A 13 -4.51 -16.79 -12.45
CA LYS A 13 -5.24 -16.63 -13.72
C LYS A 13 -5.23 -15.19 -14.26
N ASP A 14 -4.73 -14.23 -13.49
CA ASP A 14 -4.69 -12.83 -13.90
C ASP A 14 -3.34 -12.50 -14.56
N LYS A 15 -3.37 -12.01 -15.81
CA LYS A 15 -2.17 -11.63 -16.57
C LYS A 15 -1.38 -10.52 -15.89
N GLU A 16 -2.03 -9.67 -15.09
CA GLU A 16 -1.36 -8.63 -14.32
C GLU A 16 -0.52 -9.23 -13.18
N VAL A 17 -0.98 -10.30 -12.53
CA VAL A 17 -0.24 -10.98 -11.45
C VAL A 17 1.09 -11.55 -11.95
N VAL A 18 1.13 -12.09 -13.17
CA VAL A 18 2.38 -12.62 -13.78
C VAL A 18 3.44 -11.52 -13.91
N LYS A 19 3.04 -10.31 -14.29
CA LYS A 19 3.96 -9.17 -14.45
C LYS A 19 4.54 -8.70 -13.11
N TYR A 20 3.73 -8.69 -12.04
CA TYR A 20 4.20 -8.39 -10.69
C TYR A 20 5.13 -9.48 -10.15
N ASP A 21 4.83 -10.74 -10.46
CA ASP A 21 5.66 -11.89 -10.06
C ASP A 21 7.07 -11.83 -10.67
N GLU A 22 7.21 -11.35 -11.91
CA GLU A 22 8.50 -11.11 -12.56
C GLU A 22 9.27 -9.96 -11.89
N GLY A 23 8.59 -8.84 -11.56
CA GLY A 23 9.22 -7.66 -10.93
C GLY A 23 9.77 -7.94 -9.53
N LEU A 24 9.11 -8.79 -8.76
CA LEU A 24 9.49 -9.16 -7.39
C LEU A 24 10.34 -10.44 -7.32
N SER A 25 10.71 -11.02 -8.44
CA SER A 25 11.35 -12.35 -8.52
C SER A 25 12.71 -12.39 -7.80
N LYS A 26 13.48 -11.30 -7.81
CA LYS A 26 14.80 -11.22 -7.15
C LYS A 26 14.64 -11.23 -5.63
N THR A 27 13.87 -10.28 -5.09
CA THR A 27 13.62 -10.15 -3.63
C THR A 27 13.02 -11.43 -3.05
N ARG A 28 12.06 -12.03 -3.78
CA ARG A 28 11.46 -13.30 -3.37
C ARG A 28 12.46 -14.45 -3.32
N ARG A 29 13.39 -14.53 -4.29
CA ARG A 29 14.43 -15.57 -4.31
C ARG A 29 15.40 -15.40 -3.15
N GLU A 30 15.84 -14.19 -2.87
CA GLU A 30 16.75 -13.88 -1.77
C GLU A 30 16.11 -14.31 -0.43
N PHE A 31 14.90 -13.84 -0.14
CA PHE A 31 14.20 -14.21 1.10
C PHE A 31 13.93 -15.73 1.20
N ALA A 32 13.45 -16.36 0.12
CA ALA A 32 13.22 -17.82 0.11
C ALA A 32 14.52 -18.62 0.29
N THR A 33 15.65 -18.10 -0.20
CA THR A 33 16.97 -18.70 -0.03
C THR A 33 17.40 -18.62 1.43
N GLU A 34 17.26 -17.45 2.08
CA GLU A 34 17.59 -17.27 3.49
C GLU A 34 16.77 -18.19 4.40
N LEU A 35 15.46 -18.29 4.21
CA LEU A 35 14.61 -19.24 4.94
C LEU A 35 15.00 -20.70 4.69
N SER A 36 15.48 -21.02 3.47
CA SER A 36 15.95 -22.38 3.15
C SER A 36 17.30 -22.67 3.81
N ASN A 37 18.19 -21.69 3.90
CA ASN A 37 19.46 -21.79 4.58
C ASN A 37 19.25 -21.96 6.10
N LEU A 38 18.31 -21.21 6.68
CA LEU A 38 17.93 -21.35 8.09
C LEU A 38 17.51 -22.79 8.41
N SER A 39 16.60 -23.38 7.63
CA SER A 39 16.14 -24.75 7.83
C SER A 39 17.22 -25.81 7.62
N ARG A 40 18.27 -25.52 6.81
CA ARG A 40 19.43 -26.40 6.63
C ARG A 40 20.43 -26.29 7.76
N LYS A 41 20.66 -25.07 8.28
CA LYS A 41 21.61 -24.76 9.34
C LYS A 41 21.15 -25.33 10.68
N TYR A 42 19.88 -25.21 10.99
CA TYR A 42 19.28 -25.62 12.25
C TYR A 42 18.38 -26.84 12.05
N LYS A 43 18.83 -27.98 12.59
CA LYS A 43 18.03 -29.23 12.60
C LYS A 43 16.96 -29.21 13.71
N ASN A 44 17.22 -28.52 14.80
CA ASN A 44 16.32 -28.32 15.91
C ASN A 44 15.73 -26.93 15.86
N ILE A 45 14.50 -26.81 16.34
CA ILE A 45 13.80 -25.54 16.50
C ILE A 45 14.02 -25.10 17.96
N ASP A 46 15.10 -24.39 18.19
CA ASP A 46 15.52 -23.83 19.47
C ASP A 46 15.53 -22.30 19.44
N GLU A 47 16.02 -21.67 20.49
CA GLU A 47 16.08 -20.22 20.59
C GLU A 47 17.00 -19.62 19.53
N ASP A 48 18.13 -20.27 19.23
CA ASP A 48 19.09 -19.82 18.21
C ASP A 48 18.45 -19.80 16.81
N TYR A 49 17.54 -20.76 16.53
CA TYR A 49 16.75 -20.75 15.29
C TYR A 49 15.86 -19.51 15.19
N PHE A 50 15.19 -19.15 16.28
CA PHE A 50 14.29 -18.00 16.28
C PHE A 50 15.05 -16.66 16.23
N GLU A 51 16.19 -16.54 16.91
CA GLU A 51 17.05 -15.36 16.81
C GLU A 51 17.56 -15.14 15.38
N GLU A 52 17.96 -16.19 14.68
CA GLU A 52 18.39 -16.09 13.27
C GLU A 52 17.19 -15.74 12.37
N LEU A 53 16.00 -16.28 12.63
CA LEU A 53 14.79 -15.91 11.92
C LEU A 53 14.43 -14.42 12.11
N GLU A 54 14.54 -13.90 13.34
CA GLU A 54 14.36 -12.48 13.63
C GLU A 54 15.33 -11.62 12.80
N ASN A 55 16.60 -12.00 12.75
CA ASN A 55 17.61 -11.29 11.95
C ASN A 55 17.27 -11.30 10.46
N ILE A 56 16.84 -12.43 9.90
CA ILE A 56 16.43 -12.54 8.49
C ILE A 56 15.25 -11.61 8.19
N LEU A 57 14.26 -11.57 9.07
CA LEU A 57 13.06 -10.72 8.90
C LEU A 57 13.39 -9.22 9.03
N ILE A 58 14.26 -8.85 9.97
CA ILE A 58 14.73 -7.47 10.15
C ILE A 58 15.57 -7.03 8.94
N MET A 59 16.46 -7.89 8.45
CA MET A 59 17.26 -7.62 7.25
C MET A 59 16.40 -7.51 5.97
N ALA A 60 15.21 -8.10 5.98
CA ALA A 60 14.19 -7.91 4.94
C ALA A 60 13.33 -6.64 5.15
N ASP A 61 13.81 -5.69 5.99
CA ASP A 61 13.12 -4.42 6.32
C ASP A 61 11.75 -4.57 7.00
N ILE A 62 11.45 -5.72 7.60
CA ILE A 62 10.23 -5.86 8.41
C ILE A 62 10.48 -5.16 9.76
N GLY A 63 9.55 -4.29 10.15
CA GLY A 63 9.68 -3.50 11.38
C GLY A 63 9.82 -4.39 12.63
N VAL A 64 10.77 -4.06 13.52
CA VAL A 64 11.15 -4.84 14.72
C VAL A 64 9.93 -5.27 15.56
N ASN A 65 8.99 -4.35 15.84
CA ASN A 65 7.79 -4.67 16.61
C ASN A 65 6.90 -5.73 15.93
N THR A 66 6.87 -5.75 14.61
CA THR A 66 6.13 -6.73 13.82
C THR A 66 6.84 -8.08 13.87
N VAL A 67 8.19 -8.08 13.73
CA VAL A 67 9.01 -9.28 13.83
C VAL A 67 8.84 -9.95 15.19
N MET A 68 8.95 -9.20 16.29
CA MET A 68 8.78 -9.75 17.64
C MET A 68 7.42 -10.41 17.82
N LYS A 69 6.33 -9.72 17.46
CA LYS A 69 4.98 -10.29 17.55
C LYS A 69 4.81 -11.55 16.71
N PHE A 70 5.42 -11.56 15.53
CA PHE A 70 5.38 -12.68 14.61
C PHE A 70 6.12 -13.90 15.19
N VAL A 71 7.33 -13.68 15.68
CA VAL A 71 8.17 -14.77 16.26
C VAL A 71 7.56 -15.32 17.54
N ASP A 72 7.01 -14.47 18.41
CA ASP A 72 6.27 -14.92 19.59
C ASP A 72 5.07 -15.82 19.23
N LYS A 73 4.31 -15.45 18.21
CA LYS A 73 3.21 -16.25 17.67
C LYS A 73 3.68 -17.59 17.14
N LEU A 74 4.81 -17.60 16.40
CA LEU A 74 5.42 -18.84 15.91
C LEU A 74 5.91 -19.73 17.04
N LYS A 75 6.62 -19.18 18.04
CA LYS A 75 7.07 -19.92 19.22
C LYS A 75 5.90 -20.60 19.94
N HIS A 76 4.79 -19.88 20.09
CA HIS A 76 3.57 -20.43 20.70
C HIS A 76 3.03 -21.60 19.86
N ARG A 77 2.89 -21.41 18.55
CA ARG A 77 2.39 -22.43 17.63
C ARG A 77 3.27 -23.68 17.59
N VAL A 78 4.61 -23.51 17.55
CA VAL A 78 5.57 -24.61 17.59
C VAL A 78 5.40 -25.47 18.85
N ARG A 79 5.15 -24.83 20.01
CA ARG A 79 4.94 -25.55 21.29
C ARG A 79 3.60 -26.28 21.28
N GLU A 80 2.53 -25.65 20.84
CA GLU A 80 1.18 -26.24 20.83
C GLU A 80 1.08 -27.43 19.85
N GLU A 81 1.59 -27.26 18.61
CA GLU A 81 1.53 -28.27 17.56
C GLU A 81 2.69 -29.28 17.66
N LYS A 82 3.61 -29.12 18.63
CA LYS A 82 4.82 -29.96 18.85
C LYS A 82 5.64 -30.13 17.56
N ILE A 83 5.88 -29.02 16.86
CA ILE A 83 6.63 -29.01 15.62
C ILE A 83 8.11 -29.16 15.93
N THR A 84 8.76 -30.19 15.37
CA THR A 84 10.18 -30.47 15.56
C THR A 84 10.99 -30.41 14.29
N ASP A 85 10.36 -30.45 13.11
CA ASP A 85 11.00 -30.40 11.80
C ASP A 85 11.05 -28.96 11.27
N SER A 86 12.25 -28.44 11.05
CA SER A 86 12.50 -27.10 10.53
C SER A 86 11.95 -26.89 9.10
N ASN A 87 11.79 -27.95 8.31
CA ASN A 87 11.17 -27.83 6.98
C ASN A 87 9.66 -27.63 7.08
N VAL A 88 9.01 -28.29 8.05
CA VAL A 88 7.58 -28.05 8.35
C VAL A 88 7.38 -26.63 8.86
N LEU A 89 8.28 -26.16 9.74
CA LEU A 89 8.23 -24.79 10.27
C LEU A 89 8.39 -23.76 9.16
N LYS A 90 9.22 -24.00 8.15
CA LYS A 90 9.36 -23.10 6.99
C LYS A 90 8.03 -22.87 6.25
N GLU A 91 7.23 -23.91 6.06
CA GLU A 91 5.89 -23.76 5.43
C GLU A 91 4.95 -22.96 6.34
N ILE A 92 5.03 -23.20 7.65
CA ILE A 92 4.25 -22.48 8.65
C ILE A 92 4.62 -20.99 8.71
N ILE A 93 5.93 -20.67 8.63
CA ILE A 93 6.39 -19.26 8.55
C ILE A 93 5.72 -18.54 7.38
N VAL A 94 5.69 -19.14 6.20
CA VAL A 94 5.07 -18.53 5.02
C VAL A 94 3.55 -18.37 5.22
N ASP A 95 2.89 -19.38 5.76
CA ASP A 95 1.45 -19.32 6.04
C ASP A 95 1.11 -18.24 7.09
N GLU A 96 1.90 -18.13 8.17
CA GLU A 96 1.68 -17.11 9.22
C GLU A 96 1.97 -15.69 8.73
N LEU A 97 3.02 -15.47 7.90
CA LEU A 97 3.27 -14.18 7.27
C LEU A 97 2.09 -13.77 6.39
N LEU A 98 1.52 -14.71 5.66
CA LEU A 98 0.36 -14.48 4.82
C LEU A 98 -0.89 -14.17 5.69
N ILE A 99 -1.11 -14.92 6.77
CA ILE A 99 -2.21 -14.67 7.71
C ILE A 99 -2.08 -13.26 8.30
N MET A 100 -0.89 -12.85 8.76
CA MET A 100 -0.65 -11.51 9.27
C MET A 100 -0.96 -10.42 8.23
N TYR A 101 -0.65 -10.67 6.96
CA TYR A 101 -0.95 -9.73 5.88
C TYR A 101 -2.45 -9.61 5.63
N VAL A 102 -3.18 -10.73 5.70
CA VAL A 102 -4.63 -10.79 5.42
C VAL A 102 -5.48 -10.36 6.62
N ASP A 103 -5.02 -10.63 7.85
CA ASP A 103 -5.78 -10.42 9.10
C ASP A 103 -6.05 -8.93 9.40
N ASN A 104 -5.30 -8.03 8.77
CA ASN A 104 -5.49 -6.58 8.87
C ASN A 104 -6.49 -5.99 7.87
N GLY A 105 -7.17 -6.79 7.10
CA GLY A 105 -8.21 -6.33 6.16
C GLY A 105 -8.57 -7.32 5.07
N VAL A 106 -9.69 -7.07 4.43
CA VAL A 106 -10.14 -7.88 3.29
C VAL A 106 -9.18 -7.65 2.12
N MET A 107 -8.55 -8.70 1.61
CA MET A 107 -7.77 -8.65 0.37
C MET A 107 -8.72 -8.44 -0.82
N SER A 108 -9.01 -7.19 -1.11
CA SER A 108 -9.77 -6.80 -2.29
C SER A 108 -8.89 -5.93 -3.18
N SER A 109 -8.77 -6.29 -4.45
CA SER A 109 -8.20 -5.42 -5.47
C SER A 109 -9.21 -4.43 -6.05
N LYS A 110 -10.44 -4.44 -5.54
CA LYS A 110 -11.52 -3.57 -5.99
C LYS A 110 -11.52 -2.30 -5.16
N ILE A 111 -11.76 -1.18 -5.82
CA ILE A 111 -11.97 0.12 -5.18
C ILE A 111 -13.31 0.09 -4.43
N ASN A 112 -13.32 0.56 -3.19
CA ASN A 112 -14.55 0.80 -2.42
C ASN A 112 -15.17 2.10 -2.91
N TYR A 113 -16.19 1.98 -3.75
CA TYR A 113 -16.92 3.16 -4.23
C TYR A 113 -17.91 3.64 -3.18
N ASN A 114 -18.07 4.97 -3.12
CA ASN A 114 -19.12 5.59 -2.33
C ASN A 114 -20.44 5.58 -3.13
N ASP A 115 -21.49 5.09 -2.51
CA ASP A 115 -22.82 5.05 -3.15
C ASP A 115 -23.57 6.40 -3.07
N ASN A 116 -23.15 7.31 -2.17
CA ASN A 116 -23.85 8.54 -1.85
C ASN A 116 -23.02 9.80 -2.11
N GLY A 117 -22.28 9.85 -3.24
CA GLY A 117 -21.47 11.00 -3.60
C GLY A 117 -20.10 10.61 -4.14
N PRO A 118 -19.15 11.56 -4.24
CA PRO A 118 -17.86 11.27 -4.83
C PRO A 118 -17.04 10.30 -3.97
N THR A 119 -16.44 9.31 -4.61
CA THR A 119 -15.43 8.43 -3.99
C THR A 119 -14.12 9.20 -3.85
N VAL A 120 -13.61 9.35 -2.65
CA VAL A 120 -12.34 10.04 -2.38
C VAL A 120 -11.23 9.02 -2.22
N ILE A 121 -10.20 9.11 -3.07
CA ILE A 121 -9.03 8.24 -3.05
C ILE A 121 -7.79 9.09 -2.75
N LEU A 122 -7.13 8.79 -1.64
CA LEU A 122 -5.93 9.48 -1.17
C LEU A 122 -4.67 8.69 -1.57
N PHE A 123 -3.74 9.34 -2.28
CA PHE A 123 -2.46 8.72 -2.64
C PHE A 123 -1.36 9.19 -1.70
N ILE A 124 -0.71 8.25 -1.04
CA ILE A 124 0.40 8.48 -0.12
C ILE A 124 1.65 7.72 -0.57
N GLY A 125 2.81 8.14 -0.10
CA GLY A 125 4.10 7.51 -0.43
C GLY A 125 5.22 8.53 -0.48
N VAL A 126 6.47 8.07 -0.54
CA VAL A 126 7.64 8.94 -0.55
C VAL A 126 7.80 9.70 -1.87
N ASN A 127 8.65 10.72 -1.92
CA ASN A 127 8.92 11.45 -3.16
C ASN A 127 9.64 10.53 -4.16
N GLY A 128 9.27 10.64 -5.44
CA GLY A 128 9.90 9.89 -6.52
C GLY A 128 9.32 8.51 -6.81
N VAL A 129 8.51 7.92 -5.93
CA VAL A 129 7.94 6.57 -6.13
C VAL A 129 6.86 6.48 -7.22
N GLY A 130 6.47 7.60 -7.81
CA GLY A 130 5.51 7.61 -8.93
C GLY A 130 4.06 7.86 -8.53
N LYS A 131 3.75 8.53 -7.41
CA LYS A 131 2.38 8.88 -7.00
C LYS A 131 1.60 9.57 -8.12
N THR A 132 2.07 10.73 -8.58
CA THR A 132 1.43 11.51 -9.64
C THR A 132 1.23 10.71 -10.93
N THR A 133 2.20 9.87 -11.29
CA THR A 133 2.11 8.96 -12.44
C THR A 133 1.04 7.88 -12.24
N SER A 134 0.95 7.32 -11.04
CA SER A 134 -0.07 6.32 -10.70
C SER A 134 -1.47 6.93 -10.71
N ILE A 135 -1.61 8.15 -10.18
CA ILE A 135 -2.86 8.93 -10.25
C ILE A 135 -3.31 9.09 -11.70
N GLY A 136 -2.42 9.55 -12.59
CA GLY A 136 -2.75 9.74 -14.01
C GLY A 136 -3.20 8.44 -14.69
N LYS A 137 -2.55 7.31 -14.40
CA LYS A 137 -2.92 6.00 -14.95
C LYS A 137 -4.26 5.50 -14.43
N ILE A 138 -4.49 5.61 -13.12
CA ILE A 138 -5.76 5.19 -12.48
C ILE A 138 -6.90 6.10 -12.96
N ALA A 139 -6.69 7.42 -13.02
CA ALA A 139 -7.66 8.36 -13.55
C ALA A 139 -8.06 7.99 -14.99
N LYS A 140 -7.09 7.69 -15.86
CA LYS A 140 -7.39 7.26 -17.24
C LYS A 140 -8.22 5.99 -17.30
N LYS A 141 -7.91 5.01 -16.44
CA LYS A 141 -8.70 3.77 -16.35
C LYS A 141 -10.14 4.08 -15.93
N LEU A 142 -10.33 4.87 -14.86
CA LEU A 142 -11.65 5.24 -14.35
C LEU A 142 -12.48 6.01 -15.40
N ILE A 143 -11.85 6.93 -16.14
CA ILE A 143 -12.51 7.66 -17.23
C ILE A 143 -12.93 6.72 -18.36
N ASN A 144 -12.07 5.77 -18.73
CA ASN A 144 -12.42 4.74 -19.72
C ASN A 144 -13.58 3.83 -19.25
N ASP A 145 -13.72 3.64 -17.93
CA ASP A 145 -14.82 2.92 -17.29
C ASP A 145 -16.09 3.81 -17.14
N GLY A 146 -16.08 5.02 -17.73
CA GLY A 146 -17.22 5.94 -17.76
C GLY A 146 -17.39 6.81 -16.52
N LYS A 147 -16.39 6.86 -15.62
CA LYS A 147 -16.43 7.68 -14.40
C LYS A 147 -16.01 9.12 -14.66
N LYS A 148 -16.71 10.07 -14.03
CA LYS A 148 -16.36 11.48 -14.00
C LYS A 148 -15.32 11.72 -12.90
N VAL A 149 -14.07 11.98 -13.29
CA VAL A 149 -12.91 12.03 -12.37
C VAL A 149 -12.41 13.45 -12.19
N LEU A 150 -12.12 13.85 -10.95
CA LEU A 150 -11.48 15.10 -10.58
C LEU A 150 -10.12 14.82 -9.93
N LEU A 151 -9.10 15.60 -10.31
CA LEU A 151 -7.76 15.51 -9.71
C LEU A 151 -7.54 16.68 -8.75
N ALA A 152 -6.97 16.40 -7.57
CA ALA A 152 -6.64 17.36 -6.53
C ALA A 152 -5.14 17.44 -6.29
N GLY A 153 -4.54 18.63 -6.52
CA GLY A 153 -3.11 18.88 -6.39
C GLY A 153 -2.70 19.24 -4.95
N GLY A 154 -2.70 18.24 -4.04
CA GLY A 154 -2.33 18.42 -2.64
C GLY A 154 -0.82 18.46 -2.38
N ASP A 155 0.05 18.14 -3.34
CA ASP A 155 1.51 18.36 -3.23
C ASP A 155 1.86 19.83 -3.55
N THR A 156 1.52 20.72 -2.63
CA THR A 156 1.69 22.18 -2.80
C THR A 156 3.09 22.68 -2.49
N PHE A 157 3.97 21.83 -1.96
CA PHE A 157 5.29 22.21 -1.52
C PHE A 157 6.40 21.97 -2.54
N ARG A 158 6.17 21.07 -3.48
CA ARG A 158 7.15 20.74 -4.52
C ARG A 158 6.93 21.61 -5.75
N ALA A 159 7.97 22.38 -6.09
CA ALA A 159 7.96 23.10 -7.37
C ALA A 159 7.81 22.08 -8.52
N GLY A 160 6.87 22.32 -9.42
CA GLY A 160 6.62 21.44 -10.55
C GLY A 160 5.68 20.25 -10.29
N ALA A 161 5.32 19.91 -9.04
CA ALA A 161 4.37 18.83 -8.78
C ALA A 161 2.96 19.15 -9.30
N THR A 162 2.55 20.38 -9.05
CA THR A 162 1.25 20.89 -9.52
C THR A 162 1.18 20.92 -11.05
N GLU A 163 2.25 21.42 -11.70
CA GLU A 163 2.36 21.45 -13.16
C GLU A 163 2.32 20.06 -13.75
N GLN A 164 3.04 19.10 -13.13
CA GLN A 164 3.03 17.70 -13.57
C GLN A 164 1.63 17.09 -13.49
N LEU A 165 0.87 17.37 -12.42
CA LEU A 165 -0.50 16.88 -12.30
C LEU A 165 -1.43 17.53 -13.33
N VAL A 166 -1.25 18.84 -13.61
CA VAL A 166 -2.00 19.55 -14.65
C VAL A 166 -1.71 18.98 -16.04
N GLU A 167 -0.45 18.65 -16.36
CA GLU A 167 -0.11 18.00 -17.62
C GLU A 167 -0.76 16.61 -17.75
N TRP A 168 -0.79 15.83 -16.67
CA TRP A 168 -1.54 14.59 -16.65
C TRP A 168 -3.03 14.82 -16.90
N GLY A 169 -3.64 15.80 -16.21
CA GLY A 169 -5.05 16.17 -16.41
C GLY A 169 -5.36 16.49 -17.87
N LYS A 170 -4.53 17.32 -18.52
CA LYS A 170 -4.67 17.65 -19.96
C LYS A 170 -4.58 16.41 -20.85
N LYS A 171 -3.62 15.52 -20.56
CA LYS A 171 -3.38 14.30 -21.36
C LYS A 171 -4.53 13.31 -21.33
N ILE A 172 -5.27 13.26 -20.23
CA ILE A 172 -6.35 12.29 -20.01
C ILE A 172 -7.75 12.91 -20.06
N ASP A 173 -7.82 14.23 -20.28
CA ASP A 173 -9.05 15.04 -20.27
C ASP A 173 -9.77 15.00 -18.91
N ALA A 174 -8.99 15.18 -17.83
CA ALA A 174 -9.50 15.28 -16.46
C ALA A 174 -9.21 16.66 -15.88
N PRO A 175 -10.20 17.34 -15.29
CA PRO A 175 -9.97 18.62 -14.62
C PRO A 175 -9.10 18.43 -13.37
N VAL A 176 -8.28 19.45 -13.11
CA VAL A 176 -7.38 19.49 -11.96
C VAL A 176 -7.69 20.70 -11.11
N VAL A 177 -7.93 20.51 -9.83
CA VAL A 177 -8.04 21.59 -8.85
C VAL A 177 -6.66 21.84 -8.25
N ILE A 178 -6.23 23.09 -8.41
CA ILE A 178 -4.98 23.61 -7.83
C ILE A 178 -5.31 24.90 -7.10
N SER A 179 -4.55 25.22 -6.06
CA SER A 179 -4.70 26.50 -5.35
C SER A 179 -3.41 27.31 -5.44
N LYS A 180 -3.53 28.63 -5.41
CA LYS A 180 -2.42 29.55 -5.20
C LYS A 180 -1.92 29.50 -3.75
N SER A 181 -2.72 28.97 -2.84
CA SER A 181 -2.33 28.72 -1.45
C SER A 181 -1.34 27.56 -1.37
N LYS A 182 -0.36 27.69 -0.50
CA LYS A 182 0.56 26.58 -0.16
C LYS A 182 -0.05 25.59 0.86
N ASP A 183 -1.31 25.77 1.23
CA ASP A 183 -2.00 24.89 2.17
C ASP A 183 -2.68 23.72 1.42
N PRO A 184 -2.18 22.48 1.60
CA PRO A 184 -2.80 21.30 0.99
C PRO A 184 -4.26 21.12 1.40
N GLY A 185 -4.60 21.47 2.65
CA GLY A 185 -5.96 21.33 3.17
C GLY A 185 -6.98 22.19 2.41
N ALA A 186 -6.61 23.41 2.01
CA ALA A 186 -7.46 24.28 1.23
C ALA A 186 -7.74 23.69 -0.16
N VAL A 187 -6.71 23.19 -0.85
CA VAL A 187 -6.87 22.55 -2.17
C VAL A 187 -7.80 21.35 -2.10
N ILE A 188 -7.61 20.52 -1.08
CA ILE A 188 -8.42 19.31 -0.90
C ILE A 188 -9.86 19.67 -0.57
N TYR A 189 -10.07 20.66 0.28
CA TYR A 189 -11.41 21.16 0.59
C TYR A 189 -12.13 21.62 -0.69
N ASP A 190 -11.50 22.52 -1.46
CA ASP A 190 -12.06 23.05 -2.70
C ASP A 190 -12.33 21.95 -3.73
N SER A 191 -11.46 20.94 -3.79
CA SER A 191 -11.62 19.80 -4.70
C SER A 191 -12.84 18.94 -4.35
N ILE A 192 -13.03 18.63 -3.08
CA ILE A 192 -14.16 17.79 -2.62
C ILE A 192 -15.47 18.59 -2.72
N ASP A 193 -15.48 19.86 -2.33
CA ASP A 193 -16.64 20.73 -2.45
C ASP A 193 -17.09 20.87 -3.92
N LYS A 194 -16.11 21.08 -4.82
CA LYS A 194 -16.37 21.08 -6.26
C LYS A 194 -16.92 19.73 -6.74
N ALA A 195 -16.33 18.62 -6.28
CA ALA A 195 -16.75 17.30 -6.69
C ALA A 195 -18.20 17.00 -6.27
N ILE A 196 -18.61 17.44 -5.10
CA ILE A 196 -19.99 17.30 -4.61
C ILE A 196 -20.94 18.17 -5.46
N LYS A 197 -20.60 19.44 -5.68
CA LYS A 197 -21.44 20.39 -6.41
C LYS A 197 -21.64 20.05 -7.88
N GLU A 198 -20.60 19.53 -8.51
CA GLU A 198 -20.58 19.22 -9.94
C GLU A 198 -20.79 17.72 -10.23
N GLU A 199 -21.15 16.94 -9.21
CA GLU A 199 -21.48 15.50 -9.32
C GLU A 199 -20.37 14.69 -10.01
N TYR A 200 -19.13 14.76 -9.46
CA TYR A 200 -18.05 13.87 -9.85
C TYR A 200 -18.22 12.51 -9.16
N ASP A 201 -17.86 11.44 -9.88
CA ASP A 201 -17.86 10.08 -9.31
C ASP A 201 -16.65 9.83 -8.40
N VAL A 202 -15.48 10.39 -8.77
CA VAL A 202 -14.22 10.09 -8.09
C VAL A 202 -13.34 11.34 -7.98
N VAL A 203 -12.75 11.53 -6.79
CA VAL A 203 -11.68 12.51 -6.53
C VAL A 203 -10.39 11.76 -6.21
N LEU A 204 -9.34 12.01 -6.99
CA LEU A 204 -8.00 11.46 -6.74
C LEU A 204 -7.11 12.57 -6.17
N ILE A 205 -6.58 12.36 -4.97
CA ILE A 205 -5.81 13.35 -4.22
C ILE A 205 -4.32 12.98 -4.26
N ASP A 206 -3.48 13.82 -4.90
CA ASP A 206 -2.02 13.74 -4.81
C ASP A 206 -1.54 14.40 -3.53
N THR A 207 -0.57 13.79 -2.83
CA THR A 207 -0.01 14.34 -1.60
C THR A 207 1.51 14.46 -1.66
N ALA A 208 2.07 15.34 -0.85
CA ALA A 208 3.50 15.41 -0.63
C ALA A 208 4.06 14.11 -0.02
N GLY A 209 5.30 13.76 -0.36
CA GLY A 209 5.97 12.54 0.13
C GLY A 209 7.30 12.82 0.81
N ARG A 210 7.34 13.73 1.79
CA ARG A 210 8.58 14.18 2.44
C ARG A 210 9.08 13.16 3.49
N LEU A 211 10.13 12.40 3.15
CA LEU A 211 10.79 11.49 4.09
C LEU A 211 11.65 12.21 5.14
N GLN A 212 12.18 13.40 4.79
CA GLN A 212 13.16 14.11 5.63
C GLN A 212 12.58 14.59 6.97
N ASN A 213 11.25 14.65 7.09
CA ASN A 213 10.60 15.03 8.34
C ASN A 213 9.33 14.18 8.55
N LYS A 214 9.52 12.93 9.00
CA LYS A 214 8.43 11.95 9.19
C LYS A 214 7.30 12.47 10.08
N VAL A 215 7.63 13.19 11.15
CA VAL A 215 6.63 13.71 12.10
C VAL A 215 5.75 14.77 11.44
N ASN A 216 6.34 15.70 10.69
CA ASN A 216 5.59 16.75 10.00
C ASN A 216 4.72 16.18 8.88
N LEU A 217 5.21 15.16 8.15
CA LEU A 217 4.42 14.47 7.12
C LEU A 217 3.19 13.77 7.72
N MET A 218 3.36 13.04 8.81
CA MET A 218 2.24 12.37 9.47
C MET A 218 1.21 13.35 10.03
N ASN A 219 1.66 14.48 10.58
CA ASN A 219 0.78 15.55 11.03
C ASN A 219 0.02 16.20 9.86
N GLU A 220 0.67 16.37 8.71
CA GLU A 220 0.06 16.89 7.49
C GLU A 220 -1.00 15.92 6.95
N LEU A 221 -0.68 14.63 6.85
CA LEU A 221 -1.64 13.60 6.46
C LEU A 221 -2.84 13.52 7.43
N GLY A 222 -2.60 13.67 8.73
CA GLY A 222 -3.66 13.77 9.73
C GLY A 222 -4.58 14.98 9.51
N LYS A 223 -4.02 16.15 9.18
CA LYS A 223 -4.81 17.35 8.85
C LYS A 223 -5.62 17.14 7.56
N ILE A 224 -5.01 16.57 6.52
CA ILE A 224 -5.68 16.23 5.26
C ILE A 224 -6.88 15.30 5.55
N ASN A 225 -6.66 14.22 6.30
CA ASN A 225 -7.73 13.29 6.66
C ASN A 225 -8.87 13.98 7.40
N ASN A 226 -8.56 14.88 8.34
CA ASN A 226 -9.56 15.65 9.07
C ASN A 226 -10.35 16.61 8.15
N VAL A 227 -9.71 17.23 7.15
CA VAL A 227 -10.38 18.09 6.16
C VAL A 227 -11.32 17.26 5.30
N ILE A 228 -10.89 16.09 4.83
CA ILE A 228 -11.72 15.18 4.04
C ILE A 228 -12.96 14.77 4.82
N LYS A 229 -12.79 14.31 6.07
CA LYS A 229 -13.89 13.86 6.94
C LYS A 229 -14.90 14.95 7.33
N LYS A 230 -14.50 16.22 7.29
CA LYS A 230 -15.45 17.33 7.52
C LYS A 230 -16.49 17.45 6.41
N LEU A 231 -16.13 17.08 5.18
CA LEU A 231 -17.01 17.18 4.02
C LEU A 231 -17.75 15.85 3.76
N ILE A 232 -17.04 14.73 3.91
CA ILE A 232 -17.57 13.38 3.74
C ILE A 232 -17.08 12.55 4.92
N PRO A 233 -17.90 12.26 5.93
CA PRO A 233 -17.48 11.61 7.18
C PRO A 233 -16.79 10.25 7.02
N ASP A 234 -17.23 9.47 6.01
CA ASP A 234 -16.71 8.12 5.75
C ASP A 234 -15.48 8.13 4.81
N ALA A 235 -15.10 9.29 4.27
CA ALA A 235 -13.92 9.43 3.42
C ALA A 235 -12.63 9.64 4.24
N PRO A 236 -11.44 9.35 3.68
CA PRO A 236 -11.22 8.78 2.35
C PRO A 236 -11.72 7.34 2.26
N HIS A 237 -12.35 6.97 1.15
CA HIS A 237 -12.87 5.61 0.93
C HIS A 237 -11.75 4.64 0.60
N GLU A 238 -10.65 5.15 0.02
CA GLU A 238 -9.40 4.43 -0.21
C GLU A 238 -8.19 5.30 0.13
N THR A 239 -7.18 4.68 0.72
CA THR A 239 -5.86 5.26 0.91
C THR A 239 -4.83 4.34 0.26
N LEU A 240 -4.27 4.77 -0.87
CA LEU A 240 -3.34 3.97 -1.66
C LEU A 240 -1.90 4.37 -1.36
N LEU A 241 -1.14 3.46 -0.77
CA LEU A 241 0.30 3.61 -0.58
C LEU A 241 1.01 3.22 -1.89
N VAL A 242 1.69 4.19 -2.49
CA VAL A 242 2.52 3.96 -3.67
C VAL A 242 3.95 3.67 -3.21
N VAL A 243 4.47 2.53 -3.64
CA VAL A 243 5.84 2.07 -3.36
C VAL A 243 6.58 1.77 -4.66
N ASP A 244 7.89 1.93 -4.64
CA ASP A 244 8.76 1.50 -5.73
C ASP A 244 9.23 0.07 -5.46
N ALA A 245 8.92 -0.85 -6.35
CA ALA A 245 9.29 -2.26 -6.23
C ALA A 245 10.76 -2.53 -6.61
N THR A 246 11.49 -1.50 -7.04
CA THR A 246 12.91 -1.60 -7.43
C THR A 246 13.88 -1.16 -6.34
N THR A 247 13.38 -0.57 -5.25
CA THR A 247 14.16 -0.11 -4.09
C THR A 247 14.00 -1.03 -2.90
#